data_3145df588e71b9c6c512137982607a37
#
_entry.id   3145df588e71b9c6c512137982607a37
#
_cell.length_a   1.000
_cell.length_b   1.000
_cell.length_c   1.000
_cell.angle_alpha   90.00
_cell.angle_beta   90.00
_cell.angle_gamma   90.00
#
_symmetry.space_group_name_H-M   'P 1'
#
loop_
_entity.id
_entity.type
_entity.pdbx_description
1 polymer ?
#
loop_
_entity_poly.entity_id
_entity_poly.type
_entity_poly.pdbx_seq_one_letter_code
_entity_poly.pdbx_strand_id
1 'polypeptide(L)'
;HGASSVIPELVEEINECGGNLDGAKGVPEDLLRRAASMAVCKINIDSDIRLAFTAGIRRVMKADPTIFDPRGYLKVAREEVKKMVTHKIVNVLGSNGKA
;
A
#
# COMPACT_ATOMS: atom_id res chain seq x y z
N HIS A 1 15.35 11.91 5.86
CA HIS A 1 14.12 11.16 5.90
C HIS A 1 13.08 11.84 5.03
N GLY A 2 12.51 11.09 4.10
CA GLY A 2 11.46 11.57 3.24
C GLY A 2 10.08 11.43 3.87
N ALA A 3 9.11 12.12 3.31
CA ALA A 3 7.72 11.90 3.63
C ALA A 3 7.27 10.52 3.10
N SER A 4 6.31 9.92 3.77
CA SER A 4 5.71 8.67 3.32
C SER A 4 4.75 8.91 2.17
N SER A 5 4.66 7.97 1.24
CA SER A 5 3.54 7.94 0.30
C SER A 5 2.33 7.27 0.97
N VAL A 6 1.15 7.69 0.55
CA VAL A 6 -0.13 7.12 1.00
C VAL A 6 -1.00 6.98 -0.24
N ILE A 7 -1.25 5.73 -0.65
CA ILE A 7 -2.06 5.46 -1.85
C ILE A 7 -3.53 5.78 -1.53
N PRO A 8 -4.13 6.79 -2.20
CA PRO A 8 -5.50 7.21 -1.89
C PRO A 8 -6.55 6.10 -2.04
N GLU A 9 -6.38 5.23 -3.01
CA GLU A 9 -7.32 4.14 -3.28
C GLU A 9 -7.37 3.14 -2.12
N LEU A 10 -6.23 2.91 -1.44
CA LEU A 10 -6.18 2.02 -0.27
C LEU A 10 -6.89 2.65 0.93
N VAL A 11 -6.72 3.95 1.13
CA VAL A 11 -7.43 4.69 2.19
C VAL A 11 -8.93 4.62 1.96
N GLU A 12 -9.36 4.85 0.73
CA GLU A 12 -10.77 4.78 0.35
C GLU A 12 -11.34 3.39 0.59
N GLU A 13 -10.64 2.34 0.18
CA GLU A 13 -11.07 0.95 0.39
C GLU A 13 -11.22 0.62 1.88
N ILE A 14 -10.26 1.04 2.71
CA ILE A 14 -10.33 0.82 4.16
C ILE A 14 -11.55 1.52 4.75
N ASN A 15 -11.81 2.76 4.35
CA ASN A 15 -12.95 3.52 4.85
C ASN A 15 -14.28 2.89 4.40
N GLU A 16 -14.37 2.41 3.16
CA GLU A 16 -15.56 1.71 2.66
C GLU A 16 -15.79 0.39 3.37
N CYS A 17 -14.73 -0.26 3.83
CA CYS A 17 -14.79 -1.56 4.51
C CYS A 17 -14.82 -1.44 6.05
N GLY A 18 -15.31 -0.33 6.57
CA GLY A 18 -15.56 -0.14 7.99
C GLY A 18 -14.46 0.57 8.76
N GLY A 19 -13.41 1.03 8.08
CA GLY A 19 -12.37 1.83 8.70
C GLY A 19 -12.73 3.31 8.76
N ASN A 20 -11.88 4.09 9.42
CA ASN A 20 -12.03 5.53 9.49
C ASN A 20 -10.64 6.19 9.50
N LEU A 21 -10.08 6.39 8.33
CA LEU A 21 -8.79 7.04 8.15
C LEU A 21 -9.01 8.45 7.59
N ASP A 22 -9.44 9.35 8.46
CA ASP A 22 -9.69 10.75 8.07
C ASP A 22 -8.39 11.51 7.86
N GLY A 23 -8.29 12.22 6.75
CA GLY A 23 -7.17 13.10 6.47
C GLY A 23 -5.84 12.40 6.17
N ALA A 24 -5.85 11.10 5.89
CA ALA A 24 -4.64 10.37 5.53
C ALA A 24 -4.13 10.84 4.18
N LYS A 25 -2.94 11.43 4.16
CA LYS A 25 -2.30 11.98 2.96
C LYS A 25 -0.81 11.70 2.98
N GLY A 26 -0.21 11.66 1.81
CA GLY A 26 1.23 11.49 1.67
C GLY A 26 1.72 12.08 0.35
N VAL A 27 2.99 11.84 0.06
CA VAL A 27 3.59 12.31 -1.19
C VAL A 27 3.01 11.48 -2.35
N PRO A 28 2.49 12.14 -3.41
CA PRO A 28 1.98 11.42 -4.58
C PRO A 28 3.06 10.57 -5.24
N GLU A 29 2.69 9.41 -5.76
CA GLU A 29 3.62 8.47 -6.39
C GLU A 29 4.33 9.04 -7.61
N ASP A 30 3.67 9.88 -8.39
CA ASP A 30 4.28 10.52 -9.55
C ASP A 30 5.43 11.44 -9.15
N LEU A 31 5.31 12.15 -8.03
CA LEU A 31 6.40 12.97 -7.49
C LEU A 31 7.56 12.11 -6.99
N LEU A 32 7.27 10.96 -6.38
CA LEU A 32 8.31 10.02 -5.97
C LEU A 32 9.04 9.43 -7.18
N ARG A 33 8.31 9.11 -8.23
CA ARG A 33 8.91 8.60 -9.47
C ARG A 33 9.83 9.64 -10.11
N ARG A 34 9.43 10.89 -10.13
CA ARG A 34 10.26 11.99 -10.62
C ARG A 34 11.50 12.17 -9.76
N ALA A 35 11.35 12.14 -8.43
CA ALA A 35 12.45 12.25 -7.50
C ALA A 35 13.46 11.12 -7.69
N ALA A 36 12.99 9.89 -7.91
CA ALA A 36 13.84 8.71 -8.13
C ALA A 36 14.70 8.85 -9.41
N SER A 37 14.24 9.62 -10.41
CA SER A 37 15.01 9.87 -11.63
C SER A 37 16.03 11.01 -11.49
N MET A 38 16.07 11.66 -10.33
CA MET A 38 16.97 12.77 -10.04
C MET A 38 18.07 12.34 -9.06
N ALA A 39 18.39 13.19 -8.08
CA ALA A 39 19.45 12.94 -7.09
C ALA A 39 19.01 12.13 -5.88
N VAL A 40 17.74 11.77 -5.79
CA VAL A 40 17.23 10.99 -4.66
C VAL A 40 17.66 9.53 -4.80
N CYS A 41 18.41 9.03 -3.84
CA CYS A 41 18.98 7.68 -3.85
C CYS A 41 18.21 6.70 -2.96
N LYS A 42 17.34 7.19 -2.09
CA LYS A 42 16.59 6.38 -1.13
C LYS A 42 15.18 6.92 -0.93
N ILE A 43 14.21 6.03 -1.01
CA ILE A 43 12.81 6.34 -0.71
C ILE A 43 12.34 5.31 0.33
N ASN A 44 11.77 5.80 1.42
CA ASN A 44 11.20 4.93 2.46
C ASN A 44 9.75 4.62 2.13
N ILE A 45 9.37 3.36 2.31
CA ILE A 45 7.99 2.90 2.07
C ILE A 45 7.57 2.08 3.29
N ASP A 46 6.60 2.57 4.04
CA ASP A 46 6.05 1.87 5.20
C ASP A 46 4.52 2.02 5.25
N SER A 47 4.02 3.25 5.20
CA SER A 47 2.59 3.52 5.31
C SER A 47 1.77 2.75 4.28
N ASP A 48 2.22 2.68 3.04
CA ASP A 48 1.51 1.96 1.99
C ASP A 48 1.52 0.43 2.20
N ILE A 49 2.56 -0.12 2.83
CA ILE A 49 2.58 -1.53 3.22
C ILE A 49 1.50 -1.81 4.25
N ARG A 50 1.40 -0.96 5.26
CA ARG A 50 0.36 -1.08 6.30
C ARG A 50 -1.04 -0.91 5.73
N LEU A 51 -1.21 0.05 4.83
CA LEU A 51 -2.49 0.30 4.16
C LEU A 51 -2.91 -0.89 3.31
N ALA A 52 -2.02 -1.44 2.51
CA ALA A 52 -2.31 -2.59 1.66
C ALA A 52 -2.70 -3.81 2.48
N PHE A 53 -1.97 -4.08 3.55
CA PHE A 53 -2.24 -5.18 4.46
C PHE A 53 -3.62 -5.03 5.11
N THR A 54 -3.89 -3.86 5.66
CA THR A 54 -5.15 -3.55 6.35
C THR A 54 -6.33 -3.56 5.38
N ALA A 55 -6.16 -3.00 4.18
CA ALA A 55 -7.22 -3.00 3.16
C ALA A 55 -7.61 -4.43 2.76
N GLY A 56 -6.64 -5.32 2.59
CA GLY A 56 -6.90 -6.72 2.29
C GLY A 56 -7.72 -7.42 3.38
N ILE A 57 -7.34 -7.21 4.64
CA ILE A 57 -8.06 -7.80 5.78
C ILE A 57 -9.50 -7.26 5.85
N ARG A 58 -9.66 -5.95 5.78
CA ARG A 58 -11.00 -5.33 5.87
C ARG A 58 -11.91 -5.74 4.73
N ARG A 59 -11.37 -5.85 3.52
CA ARG A 59 -12.15 -6.30 2.36
C ARG A 59 -12.69 -7.71 2.58
N VAL A 60 -11.85 -8.63 3.05
CA VAL A 60 -12.26 -10.02 3.30
C VAL A 60 -13.31 -10.07 4.42
N MET A 61 -13.11 -9.33 5.51
CA MET A 61 -14.05 -9.33 6.63
C MET A 61 -15.40 -8.74 6.26
N LYS A 62 -15.41 -7.74 5.38
CA LYS A 62 -16.66 -7.18 4.86
C LYS A 62 -17.38 -8.14 3.93
N ALA A 63 -16.64 -8.83 3.07
CA ALA A 63 -17.21 -9.77 2.11
C ALA A 63 -17.71 -11.05 2.78
N ASP A 64 -17.02 -11.50 3.83
CA ASP A 64 -17.39 -12.70 4.60
C ASP A 64 -17.35 -12.39 6.10
N PRO A 65 -18.47 -11.91 6.67
CA PRO A 65 -18.53 -11.62 8.11
C PRO A 65 -18.34 -12.83 9.02
N THR A 66 -18.40 -14.05 8.47
CA THR A 66 -18.22 -15.27 9.25
C THR A 66 -16.77 -15.71 9.36
N ILE A 67 -15.87 -15.09 8.60
CA ILE A 67 -14.47 -15.49 8.58
C ILE A 67 -13.80 -15.17 9.93
N PHE A 68 -13.16 -16.18 10.51
CA PHE A 68 -12.40 -16.00 11.75
C PHE A 68 -11.05 -16.70 11.74
N ASP A 69 -10.72 -17.45 10.67
CA ASP A 69 -9.44 -18.10 10.53
C ASP A 69 -8.39 -17.11 9.99
N PRO A 70 -7.37 -16.74 10.79
CA PRO A 70 -6.33 -15.82 10.34
C PRO A 70 -5.65 -16.24 9.05
N ARG A 71 -5.50 -17.53 8.79
CA ARG A 71 -4.89 -18.00 7.54
C ARG A 71 -5.64 -17.52 6.31
N GLY A 72 -6.96 -17.41 6.39
CA GLY A 72 -7.79 -16.93 5.30
C GLY A 72 -7.58 -15.46 4.99
N TYR A 73 -7.78 -14.58 5.97
CA TYR A 73 -7.67 -13.14 5.71
C TYR A 73 -6.22 -12.66 5.62
N LEU A 74 -5.28 -13.30 6.31
CA LEU A 74 -3.87 -12.92 6.20
C LEU A 74 -3.28 -13.32 4.85
N LYS A 75 -3.76 -14.40 4.22
CA LYS A 75 -3.36 -14.77 2.86
C LYS A 75 -3.69 -13.64 1.88
N VAL A 76 -4.90 -13.10 1.94
CA VAL A 76 -5.32 -11.99 1.08
C VAL A 76 -4.49 -10.73 1.38
N ALA A 77 -4.24 -10.44 2.65
CA ALA A 77 -3.39 -9.32 3.04
C ALA A 77 -1.98 -9.42 2.45
N ARG A 78 -1.38 -10.61 2.48
CA ARG A 78 -0.05 -10.86 1.90
C ARG A 78 -0.05 -10.64 0.39
N GLU A 79 -1.08 -11.10 -0.30
CA GLU A 79 -1.22 -10.89 -1.74
C GLU A 79 -1.34 -9.41 -2.09
N GLU A 80 -2.07 -8.64 -1.31
CA GLU A 80 -2.19 -7.19 -1.51
C GLU A 80 -0.86 -6.46 -1.29
N VAL A 81 -0.10 -6.85 -0.27
CA VAL A 81 1.24 -6.30 -0.05
C VAL A 81 2.15 -6.63 -1.22
N LYS A 82 2.11 -7.86 -1.72
CA LYS A 82 2.92 -8.27 -2.88
C LYS A 82 2.60 -7.42 -4.11
N LYS A 83 1.33 -7.20 -4.40
CA LYS A 83 0.91 -6.35 -5.52
C LYS A 83 1.41 -4.91 -5.34
N MET A 84 1.26 -4.36 -4.16
CA MET A 84 1.67 -3.00 -3.85
C MET A 84 3.18 -2.84 -3.98
N VAL A 85 3.96 -3.76 -3.43
CA VAL A 85 5.42 -3.73 -3.52
C VAL A 85 5.89 -3.86 -4.97
N THR A 86 5.27 -4.75 -5.74
CA THR A 86 5.56 -4.89 -7.17
C THR A 86 5.30 -3.57 -7.91
N HIS A 87 4.16 -2.94 -7.65
CA HIS A 87 3.82 -1.64 -8.22
C HIS A 87 4.87 -0.57 -7.88
N LYS A 88 5.32 -0.51 -6.60
CA LYS A 88 6.35 0.44 -6.19
C LYS A 88 7.67 0.21 -6.90
N ILE A 89 8.10 -1.05 -7.02
CA ILE A 89 9.36 -1.39 -7.68
C ILE A 89 9.33 -0.95 -9.15
N VAL A 90 8.26 -1.28 -9.87
CA VAL A 90 8.17 -1.04 -11.31
C VAL A 90 7.83 0.41 -11.63
N ASN A 91 6.80 0.97 -10.98
CA ASN A 91 6.20 2.23 -11.42
C ASN A 91 6.65 3.46 -10.61
N VAL A 92 7.19 3.28 -9.42
CA VAL A 92 7.60 4.39 -8.56
C VAL A 92 9.12 4.46 -8.46
N LEU A 93 9.76 3.39 -8.03
CA LEU A 93 11.21 3.36 -7.86
C LEU A 93 11.96 3.12 -9.17
N GLY A 94 11.34 2.39 -10.09
CA GLY A 94 11.97 2.04 -11.35
C GLY A 94 13.17 1.11 -11.19
N SER A 95 13.18 0.30 -10.13
CA SER A 95 14.33 -0.55 -9.77
C SER A 95 14.27 -1.98 -10.30
N ASN A 96 13.20 -2.32 -11.01
CA ASN A 96 13.06 -3.66 -11.60
C ASN A 96 14.20 -3.90 -12.62
N GLY A 97 14.78 -5.09 -12.55
CA GLY A 97 15.89 -5.46 -13.44
C GLY A 97 17.22 -4.78 -13.13
N LYS A 98 17.36 -4.12 -11.99
CA LYS A 98 18.57 -3.38 -11.59
C LYS A 98 19.42 -4.13 -10.55
N ALA A 99 19.14 -5.37 -10.31
CA ALA A 99 19.89 -6.17 -9.32
C ALA A 99 21.34 -6.45 -9.78
#